data_343058f62206da3f465c160f8ca10aba
#
_entry.id   343058f62206da3f465c160f8ca10aba
#
_cell.length_a   1.000
_cell.length_b   1.000
_cell.length_c   1.000
_cell.angle_alpha   90.00
_cell.angle_beta   90.00
_cell.angle_gamma   90.00
#
_symmetry.space_group_name_H-M   'P 1'
#
loop_
_entity.id
_entity.type
_entity.pdbx_description
1 polymer ?
#
loop_
_entity_poly.entity_id
_entity_poly.type
_entity_poly.pdbx_seq_one_letter_code
_entity_poly.pdbx_strand_id
1 'polypeptide(L)'
;MLDELGQKIIKELQEDARQSFREIGRKLEISEGTVRNRVKGLVKNNTMKISAIPNPEQLGFNFMCVMCIEVKVGSAERVEQLLIKSPNVYFICGCTGTYDIIGIFVFHTPKEFDEFVKNVIANIPEIVRTSTFVAMHISRSPWEHNLDVTELCKS
;
A
#
# COMPACT_ATOMS: atom_id res chain seq x y z
N MET A 1 2.41 -3.46 21.82
CA MET A 1 2.28 -2.01 21.60
C MET A 1 3.66 -1.47 21.21
N LEU A 2 3.76 -0.55 20.26
CA LEU A 2 5.03 0.05 19.84
C LEU A 2 5.48 1.04 20.93
N ASP A 3 6.68 0.87 21.48
CA ASP A 3 7.23 1.77 22.50
C ASP A 3 7.73 3.09 21.87
N GLU A 4 7.93 4.12 22.72
CA GLU A 4 8.35 5.46 22.28
C GLU A 4 9.66 5.45 21.49
N LEU A 5 10.63 4.62 21.88
CA LEU A 5 11.90 4.50 21.16
C LEU A 5 11.69 3.88 19.77
N GLY A 6 10.82 2.88 19.64
CA GLY A 6 10.47 2.30 18.36
C GLY A 6 9.82 3.32 17.42
N GLN A 7 8.89 4.16 17.95
CA GLN A 7 8.26 5.24 17.20
C GLN A 7 9.30 6.25 16.68
N LYS A 8 10.22 6.70 17.53
CA LYS A 8 11.30 7.63 17.16
C LYS A 8 12.22 7.05 16.07
N ILE A 9 12.59 5.78 16.18
CA ILE A 9 13.41 5.11 15.16
C ILE A 9 12.66 5.01 13.82
N ILE A 10 11.37 4.66 13.84
CA ILE A 10 10.56 4.61 12.60
C ILE A 10 10.49 6.00 11.97
N LYS A 11 10.27 7.05 12.76
CA LYS A 11 10.20 8.43 12.27
C LYS A 11 11.50 8.84 11.56
N GLU A 12 12.66 8.59 12.16
CA GLU A 12 13.96 8.87 11.53
C GLU A 12 14.11 8.14 10.18
N LEU A 13 13.69 6.87 10.11
CA LEU A 13 13.73 6.09 8.87
C LEU A 13 12.66 6.52 7.85
N GLN A 14 11.55 7.12 8.29
CA GLN A 14 10.55 7.71 7.39
C GLN A 14 11.05 9.02 6.78
N GLU A 15 11.84 9.80 7.52
CA GLU A 15 12.47 11.03 7.02
C GLU A 15 13.57 10.73 6.00
N ASP A 16 14.48 9.80 6.32
CA ASP A 16 15.48 9.30 5.38
C ASP A 16 15.86 7.84 5.71
N ALA A 17 15.35 6.92 4.92
CA ALA A 17 15.65 5.49 5.06
C ALA A 17 17.12 5.11 4.76
N ARG A 18 17.94 6.03 4.25
CA ARG A 18 19.36 5.81 3.97
C ARG A 18 20.26 6.22 5.12
N GLN A 19 19.72 6.80 6.20
CA GLN A 19 20.49 7.12 7.39
C GLN A 19 21.20 5.89 7.95
N SER A 20 22.45 6.06 8.36
CA SER A 20 23.16 4.99 9.08
C SER A 20 22.59 4.82 10.49
N PHE A 21 22.62 3.61 11.01
CA PHE A 21 22.18 3.34 12.39
C PHE A 21 23.01 4.12 13.42
N ARG A 22 24.26 4.49 13.07
CA ARG A 22 25.12 5.34 13.88
C ARG A 22 24.57 6.78 13.96
N GLU A 23 24.09 7.34 12.84
CA GLU A 23 23.48 8.67 12.80
C GLU A 23 22.17 8.71 13.59
N ILE A 24 21.31 7.72 13.40
CA ILE A 24 20.06 7.58 14.20
C ILE A 24 20.41 7.46 15.68
N GLY A 25 21.41 6.63 16.03
CA GLY A 25 21.86 6.48 17.41
C GLY A 25 22.33 7.79 18.03
N ARG A 26 23.09 8.61 17.28
CA ARG A 26 23.55 9.93 17.74
C ARG A 26 22.37 10.89 17.98
N LYS A 27 21.38 10.93 17.06
CA LYS A 27 20.20 11.79 17.18
C LYS A 27 19.32 11.42 18.39
N LEU A 28 19.18 10.13 18.66
CA LEU A 28 18.35 9.60 19.72
C LEU A 28 19.09 9.33 21.03
N GLU A 29 20.39 9.67 21.11
CA GLU A 29 21.28 9.48 22.28
C GLU A 29 21.37 8.02 22.74
N ILE A 30 21.41 7.07 21.79
CA ILE A 30 21.53 5.64 22.03
C ILE A 30 22.65 5.01 21.19
N SER A 31 23.06 3.79 21.55
CA SER A 31 24.12 3.09 20.80
C SER A 31 23.62 2.62 19.42
N GLU A 32 24.53 2.56 18.44
CA GLU A 32 24.25 1.96 17.12
C GLU A 32 23.70 0.52 17.25
N GLY A 33 24.27 -0.25 18.18
CA GLY A 33 23.81 -1.62 18.46
C GLY A 33 22.37 -1.67 18.92
N THR A 34 21.94 -0.69 19.74
CA THR A 34 20.55 -0.57 20.19
C THR A 34 19.63 -0.30 19.01
N VAL A 35 19.97 0.66 18.13
CA VAL A 35 19.21 0.97 16.92
C VAL A 35 19.10 -0.28 16.03
N ARG A 36 20.21 -0.95 15.75
CA ARG A 36 20.26 -2.16 14.91
C ARG A 36 19.35 -3.26 15.44
N ASN A 37 19.38 -3.52 16.74
CA ASN A 37 18.56 -4.56 17.36
C ASN A 37 17.07 -4.18 17.32
N ARG A 38 16.73 -2.92 17.53
CA ARG A 38 15.36 -2.41 17.45
C ARG A 38 14.79 -2.52 16.03
N VAL A 39 15.54 -2.04 15.02
CA VAL A 39 15.14 -2.16 13.61
C VAL A 39 14.92 -3.62 13.22
N LYS A 40 15.86 -4.52 13.59
CA LYS A 40 15.67 -5.96 13.37
C LYS A 40 14.37 -6.49 13.99
N GLY A 41 14.07 -6.09 15.23
CA GLY A 41 12.84 -6.49 15.92
C GLY A 41 11.59 -5.98 15.22
N LEU A 42 11.56 -4.71 14.84
CA LEU A 42 10.43 -4.08 14.14
C LEU A 42 10.14 -4.76 12.79
N VAL A 43 11.18 -5.08 12.03
CA VAL A 43 11.03 -5.80 10.75
C VAL A 43 10.58 -7.25 10.97
N LYS A 44 11.19 -7.97 11.91
CA LYS A 44 10.83 -9.37 12.22
C LYS A 44 9.38 -9.52 12.67
N ASN A 45 8.87 -8.55 13.42
CA ASN A 45 7.51 -8.54 13.95
C ASN A 45 6.48 -7.92 12.98
N ASN A 46 6.85 -7.67 11.73
CA ASN A 46 6.02 -7.01 10.72
C ASN A 46 5.45 -5.64 11.16
N THR A 47 6.10 -4.97 12.12
CA THR A 47 5.70 -3.61 12.56
C THR A 47 6.15 -2.57 11.54
N MET A 48 7.24 -2.85 10.81
CA MET A 48 7.82 -1.98 9.81
C MET A 48 8.39 -2.81 8.64
N LYS A 49 8.33 -2.24 7.43
CA LYS A 49 9.03 -2.75 6.24
C LYS A 49 9.89 -1.64 5.64
N ILE A 50 11.13 -1.94 5.30
CA ILE A 50 11.97 -1.04 4.51
C ILE A 50 11.83 -1.44 3.04
N SER A 51 11.36 -0.53 2.19
CA SER A 51 11.11 -0.79 0.77
C SER A 51 11.30 0.49 -0.04
N ALA A 52 11.79 0.37 -1.27
CA ALA A 52 11.72 1.46 -2.24
C ALA A 52 10.29 1.55 -2.78
N ILE A 53 9.72 2.75 -2.75
CA ILE A 53 8.39 3.02 -3.31
C ILE A 53 8.60 3.87 -4.57
N PRO A 54 8.43 3.30 -5.78
CA PRO A 54 8.59 4.07 -7.01
C PRO A 54 7.40 5.04 -7.20
N ASN A 55 7.66 6.15 -7.91
CA ASN A 55 6.60 7.01 -8.40
C ASN A 55 5.94 6.36 -9.63
N PRO A 56 4.65 5.97 -9.55
CA PRO A 56 3.98 5.31 -10.67
C PRO A 56 3.96 6.15 -11.95
N GLU A 57 3.78 7.47 -11.84
CA GLU A 57 3.76 8.37 -12.99
C GLU A 57 5.11 8.38 -13.74
N GLN A 58 6.22 8.37 -12.99
CA GLN A 58 7.56 8.31 -13.58
C GLN A 58 7.86 6.95 -14.25
N LEU A 59 7.11 5.92 -13.89
CA LEU A 59 7.13 4.60 -14.55
C LEU A 59 6.13 4.52 -15.71
N GLY A 60 5.41 5.61 -16.02
CA GLY A 60 4.46 5.66 -17.13
C GLY A 60 3.04 5.20 -16.78
N PHE A 61 2.74 4.90 -15.52
CA PHE A 61 1.38 4.58 -15.06
C PHE A 61 0.57 5.88 -14.89
N ASN A 62 0.00 6.37 -15.99
CA ASN A 62 -0.72 7.64 -16.04
C ASN A 62 -2.25 7.47 -15.91
N PHE A 63 -2.74 6.26 -15.75
CA PHE A 63 -4.15 5.97 -15.56
C PHE A 63 -4.34 5.19 -14.27
N MET A 64 -4.93 5.83 -13.28
CA MET A 64 -5.28 5.20 -12.00
C MET A 64 -6.79 5.22 -11.83
N CYS A 65 -7.35 4.13 -11.33
CA CYS A 65 -8.76 4.07 -10.96
C CYS A 65 -9.00 3.31 -9.66
N VAL A 66 -10.10 3.67 -9.00
CA VAL A 66 -10.69 2.89 -7.92
C VAL A 66 -11.82 2.05 -8.51
N MET A 67 -11.77 0.75 -8.32
CA MET A 67 -12.84 -0.15 -8.74
C MET A 67 -13.48 -0.79 -7.50
N CYS A 68 -14.80 -0.60 -7.38
CA CYS A 68 -15.64 -1.25 -6.40
C CYS A 68 -16.33 -2.45 -7.06
N ILE A 69 -16.25 -3.62 -6.44
CA ILE A 69 -16.67 -4.88 -7.05
C ILE A 69 -17.67 -5.55 -6.11
N GLU A 70 -18.82 -5.90 -6.67
CA GLU A 70 -19.83 -6.75 -6.05
C GLU A 70 -19.65 -8.18 -6.57
N VAL A 71 -19.60 -9.14 -5.67
CA VAL A 71 -19.44 -10.56 -6.02
C VAL A 71 -20.57 -11.42 -5.47
N LYS A 72 -20.69 -12.63 -5.98
CA LYS A 72 -21.60 -13.62 -5.42
C LYS A 72 -21.24 -13.92 -3.97
N VAL A 73 -22.24 -14.15 -3.14
CA VAL A 73 -22.05 -14.44 -1.71
C VAL A 73 -21.03 -15.56 -1.50
N GLY A 74 -20.05 -15.31 -0.63
CA GLY A 74 -18.99 -16.26 -0.29
C GLY A 74 -17.84 -16.34 -1.30
N SER A 75 -17.80 -15.47 -2.33
CA SER A 75 -16.75 -15.51 -3.37
C SER A 75 -15.67 -14.44 -3.23
N ALA A 76 -15.79 -13.51 -2.29
CA ALA A 76 -14.91 -12.35 -2.18
C ALA A 76 -13.43 -12.75 -2.09
N GLU A 77 -13.05 -13.60 -1.16
CA GLU A 77 -11.66 -14.03 -0.97
C GLU A 77 -11.09 -14.69 -2.23
N ARG A 78 -11.87 -15.53 -2.91
CA ARG A 78 -11.45 -16.16 -4.16
C ARG A 78 -11.21 -15.14 -5.27
N VAL A 79 -12.09 -14.15 -5.42
CA VAL A 79 -11.95 -13.09 -6.43
C VAL A 79 -10.74 -12.23 -6.12
N GLU A 80 -10.52 -11.84 -4.85
CA GLU A 80 -9.31 -11.14 -4.42
C GLU A 80 -8.05 -11.92 -4.82
N GLN A 81 -7.98 -13.23 -4.52
CA GLN A 81 -6.84 -14.09 -4.84
C GLN A 81 -6.59 -14.23 -6.35
N LEU A 82 -7.61 -14.04 -7.19
CA LEU A 82 -7.45 -13.97 -8.65
C LEU A 82 -6.88 -12.61 -9.06
N LEU A 83 -7.44 -11.53 -8.53
CA LEU A 83 -7.09 -10.16 -8.91
C LEU A 83 -5.67 -9.77 -8.48
N ILE A 84 -5.20 -10.16 -7.29
CA ILE A 84 -3.84 -9.85 -6.81
C ILE A 84 -2.72 -10.44 -7.68
N LYS A 85 -3.04 -11.38 -8.56
CA LYS A 85 -2.07 -11.90 -9.54
C LYS A 85 -1.80 -10.93 -10.69
N SER A 86 -2.67 -9.96 -10.90
CA SER A 86 -2.49 -8.95 -11.93
C SER A 86 -1.47 -7.90 -11.47
N PRO A 87 -0.48 -7.55 -12.30
CA PRO A 87 0.48 -6.49 -12.01
C PRO A 87 -0.16 -5.10 -11.92
N ASN A 88 -1.39 -4.95 -12.42
CA ASN A 88 -2.13 -3.69 -12.39
C ASN A 88 -2.78 -3.41 -11.02
N VAL A 89 -2.83 -4.38 -10.12
CA VAL A 89 -3.39 -4.20 -8.77
C VAL A 89 -2.36 -3.51 -7.89
N TYR A 90 -2.62 -2.26 -7.55
CA TYR A 90 -1.80 -1.48 -6.61
C TYR A 90 -2.22 -1.69 -5.16
N PHE A 91 -3.53 -1.78 -4.92
CA PHE A 91 -4.12 -2.07 -3.62
C PHE A 91 -5.43 -2.83 -3.81
N ILE A 92 -5.77 -3.74 -2.91
CA ILE A 92 -7.07 -4.42 -2.89
C ILE A 92 -7.42 -4.81 -1.44
N CYS A 93 -8.69 -4.68 -1.08
CA CYS A 93 -9.22 -5.13 0.20
C CYS A 93 -10.66 -5.61 0.07
N GLY A 94 -11.04 -6.56 0.92
CA GLY A 94 -12.44 -6.88 1.19
C GLY A 94 -13.08 -5.79 2.04
N CYS A 95 -14.37 -5.54 1.83
CA CYS A 95 -15.13 -4.55 2.59
C CYS A 95 -16.55 -5.04 2.86
N THR A 96 -17.28 -4.30 3.69
CA THR A 96 -18.72 -4.52 3.95
C THR A 96 -19.53 -3.37 3.36
N GLY A 97 -20.75 -3.63 2.92
CA GLY A 97 -21.66 -2.63 2.35
C GLY A 97 -22.17 -3.02 0.98
N THR A 98 -22.34 -2.05 0.09
CA THR A 98 -22.87 -2.28 -1.27
C THR A 98 -21.92 -3.09 -2.15
N TYR A 99 -20.64 -3.03 -1.88
CA TYR A 99 -19.58 -3.76 -2.59
C TYR A 99 -18.81 -4.62 -1.60
N ASP A 100 -18.29 -5.72 -2.09
CA ASP A 100 -17.53 -6.71 -1.31
C ASP A 100 -16.03 -6.47 -1.37
N ILE A 101 -15.55 -5.87 -2.48
CA ILE A 101 -14.13 -5.64 -2.74
C ILE A 101 -13.94 -4.22 -3.26
N ILE A 102 -12.89 -3.55 -2.78
CA ILE A 102 -12.41 -2.27 -3.32
C ILE A 102 -10.95 -2.43 -3.70
N GLY A 103 -10.59 -2.02 -4.91
CA GLY A 103 -9.23 -2.05 -5.40
C GLY A 103 -8.80 -0.73 -6.03
N ILE A 104 -7.51 -0.41 -5.92
CA ILE A 104 -6.84 0.64 -6.69
C ILE A 104 -6.03 -0.05 -7.78
N PHE A 105 -6.26 0.34 -9.01
CA PHE A 105 -5.63 -0.23 -10.18
C PHE A 105 -4.87 0.85 -10.95
N VAL A 106 -3.73 0.49 -11.53
CA VAL A 106 -2.87 1.38 -12.29
C VAL A 106 -2.58 0.80 -13.67
N PHE A 107 -2.62 1.66 -14.68
CA PHE A 107 -2.41 1.31 -16.08
C PHE A 107 -1.59 2.40 -16.77
N HIS A 108 -0.95 2.07 -17.89
CA HIS A 108 -0.27 3.08 -18.70
C HIS A 108 -1.27 3.93 -19.49
N THR A 109 -2.36 3.32 -19.97
CA THR A 109 -3.36 3.97 -20.82
C THR A 109 -4.79 3.53 -20.50
N PRO A 110 -5.81 4.33 -20.89
CA PRO A 110 -7.20 3.90 -20.83
C PRO A 110 -7.50 2.63 -21.66
N LYS A 111 -6.74 2.40 -22.74
CA LYS A 111 -6.88 1.18 -23.56
C LYS A 111 -6.46 -0.06 -22.79
N GLU A 112 -5.37 -0.01 -22.07
CA GLU A 112 -4.91 -1.11 -21.21
C GLU A 112 -5.95 -1.44 -20.13
N PHE A 113 -6.58 -0.41 -19.55
CA PHE A 113 -7.70 -0.60 -18.62
C PHE A 113 -8.90 -1.31 -19.29
N ASP A 114 -9.29 -0.90 -20.50
CA ASP A 114 -10.39 -1.54 -21.25
C ASP A 114 -10.06 -3.02 -21.53
N GLU A 115 -8.83 -3.32 -21.91
CA GLU A 115 -8.35 -4.69 -22.11
C GLU A 115 -8.38 -5.50 -20.81
N PHE A 116 -8.00 -4.90 -19.69
CA PHE A 116 -8.07 -5.53 -18.36
C PHE A 116 -9.53 -5.87 -17.99
N VAL A 117 -10.45 -4.95 -18.20
CA VAL A 117 -11.89 -5.20 -17.93
C VAL A 117 -12.41 -6.35 -18.79
N LYS A 118 -12.09 -6.37 -20.08
CA LYS A 118 -12.56 -7.41 -21.02
C LYS A 118 -11.93 -8.78 -20.76
N ASN A 119 -10.63 -8.83 -20.46
CA ASN A 119 -9.86 -10.05 -20.41
C ASN A 119 -9.71 -10.63 -19.00
N VAL A 120 -9.86 -9.81 -17.96
CA VAL A 120 -9.71 -10.25 -16.57
C VAL A 120 -11.06 -10.18 -15.85
N ILE A 121 -11.63 -8.97 -15.72
CA ILE A 121 -12.85 -8.78 -14.93
C ILE A 121 -14.03 -9.57 -15.51
N ALA A 122 -14.28 -9.46 -16.82
CA ALA A 122 -15.39 -10.13 -17.49
C ALA A 122 -15.28 -11.67 -17.49
N ASN A 123 -14.08 -12.21 -17.25
CA ASN A 123 -13.84 -13.66 -17.19
C ASN A 123 -13.91 -14.25 -15.78
N ILE A 124 -14.26 -13.44 -14.76
CA ILE A 124 -14.50 -13.92 -13.39
C ILE A 124 -16.03 -14.04 -13.18
N PRO A 125 -16.60 -15.25 -13.27
CA PRO A 125 -18.06 -15.44 -13.25
C PRO A 125 -18.71 -15.15 -11.89
N GLU A 126 -17.90 -14.98 -10.86
CA GLU A 126 -18.33 -14.59 -9.52
C GLU A 126 -18.57 -13.08 -9.38
N ILE A 127 -18.03 -12.26 -10.27
CA ILE A 127 -18.26 -10.80 -10.27
C ILE A 127 -19.69 -10.55 -10.81
N VAL A 128 -20.48 -9.85 -10.01
CA VAL A 128 -21.87 -9.46 -10.34
C VAL A 128 -21.87 -8.09 -10.99
N ARG A 129 -21.16 -7.13 -10.42
CA ARG A 129 -21.12 -5.74 -10.87
C ARG A 129 -19.83 -5.06 -10.46
N THR A 130 -19.41 -4.09 -11.25
CA THR A 130 -18.32 -3.18 -10.91
C THR A 130 -18.74 -1.71 -11.07
N SER A 131 -18.18 -0.85 -10.24
CA SER A 131 -18.21 0.61 -10.41
C SER A 131 -16.79 1.13 -10.40
N THR A 132 -16.42 1.89 -11.42
CA THR A 132 -15.06 2.40 -11.58
C THR A 132 -15.03 3.92 -11.51
N PHE A 133 -14.12 4.45 -10.69
CA PHE A 133 -13.86 5.87 -10.54
C PHE A 133 -12.44 6.15 -11.03
N VAL A 134 -12.31 6.90 -12.10
CA VAL A 134 -11.01 7.29 -12.65
C VAL A 134 -10.47 8.46 -11.86
N ALA A 135 -9.24 8.36 -11.35
CA ALA A 135 -8.58 9.46 -10.66
C ALA A 135 -8.16 10.53 -11.66
N MET A 136 -8.69 11.73 -11.49
CA MET A 136 -8.34 12.88 -12.34
C MET A 136 -7.05 13.57 -11.85
N HIS A 137 -6.79 13.54 -10.55
CA HIS A 137 -5.56 14.01 -9.92
C HIS A 137 -5.38 13.33 -8.57
N ILE A 138 -4.16 13.28 -8.11
CA ILE A 138 -3.80 12.71 -6.80
C ILE A 138 -3.22 13.84 -5.95
N SER A 139 -3.92 14.20 -4.88
CA SER A 139 -3.48 15.29 -3.97
C SER A 139 -2.49 14.79 -2.90
N ARG A 140 -2.50 13.48 -2.61
CA ARG A 140 -1.59 12.83 -1.66
C ARG A 140 -1.38 11.39 -2.05
N SER A 141 -0.15 10.99 -2.23
CA SER A 141 0.23 9.64 -2.64
C SER A 141 1.08 8.95 -1.58
N PRO A 142 0.97 7.63 -1.41
CA PRO A 142 1.83 6.86 -0.50
C PRO A 142 3.33 6.96 -0.82
N TRP A 143 3.72 7.28 -2.04
CA TRP A 143 5.12 7.46 -2.40
C TRP A 143 5.69 8.83 -1.95
N GLU A 144 4.84 9.84 -1.74
CA GLU A 144 5.22 11.18 -1.26
C GLU A 144 5.06 11.34 0.24
N HIS A 145 4.09 10.63 0.84
CA HIS A 145 3.68 10.85 2.21
C HIS A 145 3.52 9.52 2.97
N ASN A 146 4.24 9.40 4.06
CA ASN A 146 4.07 8.31 5.01
C ASN A 146 3.03 8.66 6.10
N LEU A 147 2.49 7.65 6.77
CA LEU A 147 1.71 7.84 7.99
C LEU A 147 2.64 8.35 9.10
N ASP A 148 2.27 9.42 9.79
CA ASP A 148 3.03 9.90 10.94
C ASP A 148 2.76 8.99 12.15
N VAL A 149 3.74 8.11 12.42
CA VAL A 149 3.66 7.11 13.49
C VAL A 149 3.54 7.78 14.87
N THR A 150 4.15 8.94 15.04
CA THR A 150 4.16 9.64 16.34
C THR A 150 2.82 10.31 16.64
N GLU A 151 2.08 10.73 15.61
CA GLU A 151 0.73 11.28 15.80
C GLU A 151 -0.32 10.17 15.98
N LEU A 152 -0.21 9.06 15.23
CA LEU A 152 -1.18 7.97 15.28
C LEU A 152 -1.09 7.12 16.56
N CYS A 153 0.06 7.10 17.22
CA CYS A 153 0.25 6.33 18.46
C CYS A 153 0.04 7.16 19.75
N LYS A 154 -0.46 8.38 19.65
CA LYS A 154 -0.86 9.22 20.78
C LYS A 154 -2.24 8.80 21.31
N SER A 155 -2.35 7.60 21.89
CA SER A 155 -3.58 7.14 22.55
C SER A 155 -3.30 6.51 23.90
#